data_a5d63ccd4187c2d9c3bdb6236e702b68
#
_entry.id   a5d63ccd4187c2d9c3bdb6236e702b68
#
_cell.length_a   1.000
_cell.length_b   1.000
_cell.length_c   1.000
_cell.angle_alpha   90.00
_cell.angle_beta   90.00
_cell.angle_gamma   90.00
#
_symmetry.space_group_name_H-M   'P 1'
#
loop_
_entity.id
_entity.type
_entity.pdbx_description
1 polymer ?
#
loop_
_entity_poly.entity_id
_entity_poly.type
_entity_poly.pdbx_seq_one_letter_code
_entity_poly.pdbx_strand_id
1 'polypeptide(L)'
;MHHLEVIRNAVAFNPATPAEVLAQLAEDRNKWVRFAVASNPSTPSDSLTFLAKIENVKVRKNVASNPNAPAALLALLANDRHKSVRFAVATNPGSPIEALVRLTDDRAKTIPVAVAGNTNAAAEILVVLASNRRKKVRMAVSANPSTPADLLSQLSKDDNWEVRRSVASNLSTPKNLLALLASDQKTSVRKSVGTNLNSSAAVLVSLSEDPSKKTRVSVAGNPSTPPHVLDKLAFSGRKLIHIAVAGNSSTLPATLSWLIADPRTDIRISVARNPSITPSLCDELSGDSSWRVRNELAKNPKSPENILSKLANDENKPVQVSVAKNPSTPQYTLEALAANQSVSIRIAAASNSNTSDELIARLSKDSNWEVRNSVAKNPFVAVELLVRLSDDKNKWVRRSVGGNPNTPSEILISLASDERVQTRIAVALNPNVTENILEKLAADQRKEIQIAVAGNPNTPAISLVDLAKIDNGLVRRNIAKNPNTPVTLFADLAEDPSKLVRTSVAYNTTTPSATLTRLAADGREDIRVAVALNPVTPQETLSALTSDRRKKIRIALAHNPNTPQEALDRLATDERKSVRQAVKTNPNNHPASDGIFITDPGNSDASDND
;
A
#
# COMPACT_ATOMS: atom_id res chain seq x y z
N MET A 1 14.39 20.06 -15.09
CA MET A 1 13.10 20.29 -14.38
C MET A 1 12.36 19.00 -14.04
N HIS A 2 12.29 18.05 -14.96
CA HIS A 2 11.48 16.82 -14.79
C HIS A 2 11.91 15.89 -13.64
N HIS A 3 13.23 15.73 -13.37
CA HIS A 3 13.73 14.80 -12.34
C HIS A 3 13.49 15.24 -10.89
N LEU A 4 13.55 16.53 -10.60
CA LEU A 4 13.29 17.06 -9.25
C LEU A 4 11.81 17.02 -8.88
N GLU A 5 10.97 17.26 -9.84
CA GLU A 5 9.52 17.09 -9.69
C GLU A 5 9.18 15.63 -9.37
N VAL A 6 9.87 14.69 -10.02
CA VAL A 6 9.68 13.25 -9.78
C VAL A 6 10.10 12.87 -8.35
N ILE A 7 11.22 13.39 -7.85
CA ILE A 7 11.71 13.07 -6.49
C ILE A 7 10.79 13.67 -5.43
N ARG A 8 10.46 14.98 -5.50
CA ARG A 8 9.53 15.59 -4.54
C ARG A 8 8.16 14.93 -4.58
N ASN A 9 7.73 14.57 -5.77
CA ASN A 9 6.49 13.83 -5.94
C ASN A 9 6.57 12.44 -5.29
N ALA A 10 7.70 11.73 -5.45
CA ALA A 10 7.92 10.42 -4.82
C ALA A 10 7.99 10.53 -3.28
N VAL A 11 8.69 11.55 -2.74
CA VAL A 11 8.72 11.85 -1.31
C VAL A 11 7.31 12.18 -0.83
N ALA A 12 6.58 13.03 -1.53
CA ALA A 12 5.22 13.40 -1.17
C ALA A 12 4.24 12.22 -1.16
N PHE A 13 4.46 11.21 -2.02
CA PHE A 13 3.65 9.98 -2.05
C PHE A 13 4.06 8.94 -1.02
N ASN A 14 5.27 9.03 -0.44
CA ASN A 14 5.73 8.05 0.53
C ASN A 14 4.97 8.21 1.85
N PRO A 15 4.22 7.19 2.32
CA PRO A 15 3.48 7.28 3.59
C PRO A 15 4.37 7.45 4.83
N ALA A 16 5.65 7.04 4.74
CA ALA A 16 6.63 7.19 5.81
C ALA A 16 7.28 8.59 5.85
N THR A 17 6.89 9.51 4.96
CA THR A 17 7.42 10.87 4.97
C THR A 17 6.97 11.59 6.25
N PRO A 18 7.91 12.17 7.01
CA PRO A 18 7.58 12.92 8.23
C PRO A 18 6.58 14.05 7.97
N ALA A 19 5.76 14.33 8.99
CA ALA A 19 4.71 15.34 8.91
C ALA A 19 5.25 16.74 8.52
N GLU A 20 6.41 17.10 9.06
CA GLU A 20 7.08 18.37 8.78
C GLU A 20 7.50 18.49 7.32
N VAL A 21 7.99 17.40 6.72
CA VAL A 21 8.35 17.34 5.29
C VAL A 21 7.13 17.44 4.40
N LEU A 22 6.03 16.77 4.79
CA LEU A 22 4.75 16.87 4.08
C LEU A 22 4.16 18.28 4.18
N ALA A 23 4.29 18.94 5.33
CA ALA A 23 3.90 20.32 5.51
C ALA A 23 4.64 21.24 4.52
N GLN A 24 5.95 21.05 4.37
CA GLN A 24 6.75 21.79 3.39
C GLN A 24 6.35 21.49 1.94
N LEU A 25 6.11 20.20 1.62
CA LEU A 25 5.72 19.77 0.28
C LEU A 25 4.26 20.15 -0.08
N ALA A 26 3.42 20.43 0.91
CA ALA A 26 2.06 20.93 0.69
C ALA A 26 2.06 22.22 -0.13
N GLU A 27 3.12 22.96 -0.05
CA GLU A 27 3.31 24.27 -0.65
C GLU A 27 4.14 24.23 -1.92
N ASP A 28 4.53 23.02 -2.34
CA ASP A 28 5.30 22.84 -3.56
C ASP A 28 4.58 23.47 -4.76
N ARG A 29 5.37 24.08 -5.64
CA ARG A 29 4.87 24.79 -6.84
C ARG A 29 4.33 23.86 -7.88
N ASN A 30 4.86 22.64 -7.90
CA ASN A 30 4.36 21.65 -8.81
C ASN A 30 3.00 21.14 -8.32
N LYS A 31 1.99 21.38 -9.12
CA LYS A 31 0.64 20.86 -8.84
C LYS A 31 0.61 19.35 -8.55
N TRP A 32 1.55 18.59 -9.10
CA TRP A 32 1.65 17.15 -8.89
C TRP A 32 2.23 16.79 -7.52
N VAL A 33 3.18 17.59 -7.00
CA VAL A 33 3.70 17.44 -5.64
C VAL A 33 2.60 17.79 -4.63
N ARG A 34 1.94 18.94 -4.78
CA ARG A 34 0.79 19.28 -3.93
C ARG A 34 -0.34 18.26 -4.02
N PHE A 35 -0.54 17.71 -5.21
CA PHE A 35 -1.47 16.61 -5.42
C PHE A 35 -1.04 15.36 -4.61
N ALA A 36 0.25 15.03 -4.62
CA ALA A 36 0.81 13.91 -3.85
C ALA A 36 0.69 14.13 -2.35
N VAL A 37 1.09 15.32 -1.85
CA VAL A 37 0.91 15.70 -0.44
C VAL A 37 -0.56 15.63 -0.04
N ALA A 38 -1.47 16.23 -0.82
CA ALA A 38 -2.89 16.17 -0.53
C ALA A 38 -3.42 14.73 -0.43
N SER A 39 -2.76 13.78 -1.09
CA SER A 39 -3.13 12.35 -1.09
C SER A 39 -2.45 11.56 0.04
N ASN A 40 -1.38 12.09 0.65
CA ASN A 40 -0.60 11.36 1.63
C ASN A 40 -1.35 11.31 2.99
N PRO A 41 -1.59 10.11 3.55
CA PRO A 41 -2.33 9.99 4.80
C PRO A 41 -1.61 10.61 6.02
N SER A 42 -0.28 10.79 5.94
CA SER A 42 0.50 11.40 7.02
C SER A 42 0.51 12.94 6.95
N THR A 43 -0.22 13.54 6.00
CA THR A 43 -0.23 15.00 5.83
C THR A 43 -0.92 15.69 7.02
N PRO A 44 -0.26 16.68 7.63
CA PRO A 44 -0.83 17.43 8.75
C PRO A 44 -2.12 18.17 8.39
N SER A 45 -3.00 18.33 9.39
CA SER A 45 -4.30 19.01 9.23
C SER A 45 -4.18 20.43 8.69
N ASP A 46 -3.17 21.19 9.14
CA ASP A 46 -2.93 22.56 8.70
C ASP A 46 -2.52 22.61 7.23
N SER A 47 -1.67 21.65 6.80
CA SER A 47 -1.27 21.49 5.40
C SER A 47 -2.46 21.13 4.51
N LEU A 48 -3.35 20.28 4.97
CA LEU A 48 -4.59 19.96 4.27
C LEU A 48 -5.50 21.18 4.17
N THR A 49 -5.61 21.96 5.25
CA THR A 49 -6.40 23.21 5.28
C THR A 49 -5.84 24.25 4.30
N PHE A 50 -4.53 24.32 4.19
CA PHE A 50 -3.85 25.13 3.19
C PHE A 50 -4.16 24.65 1.76
N LEU A 51 -3.94 23.36 1.47
CA LEU A 51 -4.15 22.75 0.15
C LEU A 51 -5.60 22.89 -0.33
N ALA A 52 -6.54 22.96 0.59
CA ALA A 52 -7.95 23.17 0.30
C ALA A 52 -8.29 24.55 -0.30
N LYS A 53 -7.46 25.56 -0.04
CA LYS A 53 -7.64 26.94 -0.57
C LYS A 53 -7.09 27.12 -1.98
N ILE A 54 -6.36 26.13 -2.50
CA ILE A 54 -5.71 26.22 -3.83
C ILE A 54 -6.77 26.14 -4.94
N GLU A 55 -6.61 26.95 -5.98
CA GLU A 55 -7.53 26.98 -7.14
C GLU A 55 -7.59 25.64 -7.89
N ASN A 56 -6.54 24.79 -7.76
CA ASN A 56 -6.46 23.52 -8.46
C ASN A 56 -7.45 22.49 -7.90
N VAL A 57 -8.46 22.19 -8.66
CA VAL A 57 -9.53 21.25 -8.33
C VAL A 57 -9.00 19.85 -7.92
N LYS A 58 -7.92 19.38 -8.57
CA LYS A 58 -7.36 18.05 -8.27
C LYS A 58 -6.74 18.00 -6.88
N VAL A 59 -6.08 19.08 -6.45
CA VAL A 59 -5.51 19.20 -5.11
C VAL A 59 -6.64 19.25 -4.08
N ARG A 60 -7.63 20.13 -4.24
CA ARG A 60 -8.77 20.19 -3.30
C ARG A 60 -9.54 18.88 -3.21
N LYS A 61 -9.68 18.18 -4.36
CA LYS A 61 -10.27 16.84 -4.37
C LYS A 61 -9.47 15.86 -3.49
N ASN A 62 -8.15 15.86 -3.59
CA ASN A 62 -7.31 14.96 -2.79
C ASN A 62 -7.35 15.33 -1.31
N VAL A 63 -7.34 16.62 -0.97
CA VAL A 63 -7.57 17.08 0.41
C VAL A 63 -8.90 16.53 0.93
N ALA A 64 -9.97 16.67 0.16
CA ALA A 64 -11.29 16.16 0.54
C ALA A 64 -11.32 14.62 0.65
N SER A 65 -10.42 13.91 -0.06
CA SER A 65 -10.29 12.45 0.02
C SER A 65 -9.32 11.98 1.11
N ASN A 66 -8.55 12.89 1.72
CA ASN A 66 -7.54 12.52 2.69
C ASN A 66 -8.20 12.05 4.01
N PRO A 67 -7.80 10.89 4.58
CA PRO A 67 -8.40 10.40 5.82
C PRO A 67 -8.13 11.32 7.03
N ASN A 68 -7.04 12.10 6.99
CA ASN A 68 -6.68 13.05 8.05
C ASN A 68 -7.23 14.47 7.81
N ALA A 69 -8.11 14.66 6.82
CA ALA A 69 -8.74 15.96 6.61
C ALA A 69 -9.65 16.32 7.81
N PRO A 70 -9.42 17.48 8.45
CA PRO A 70 -10.25 17.89 9.60
C PRO A 70 -11.73 17.99 9.24
N ALA A 71 -12.60 17.63 10.17
CA ALA A 71 -14.06 17.70 9.98
C ALA A 71 -14.54 19.10 9.54
N ALA A 72 -14.02 20.15 10.17
CA ALA A 72 -14.34 21.54 9.81
C ALA A 72 -13.94 21.86 8.36
N LEU A 73 -12.80 21.32 7.88
CA LEU A 73 -12.34 21.49 6.52
C LEU A 73 -13.24 20.74 5.51
N LEU A 74 -13.65 19.52 5.85
CA LEU A 74 -14.58 18.74 5.03
C LEU A 74 -15.95 19.44 4.95
N ALA A 75 -16.44 20.04 6.04
CA ALA A 75 -17.66 20.84 6.04
C ALA A 75 -17.56 22.05 5.10
N LEU A 76 -16.40 22.70 5.05
CA LEU A 76 -16.13 23.80 4.12
C LEU A 76 -16.11 23.31 2.66
N LEU A 77 -15.40 22.21 2.36
CA LEU A 77 -15.26 21.62 1.03
C LEU A 77 -16.56 20.99 0.50
N ALA A 78 -17.52 20.70 1.37
CA ALA A 78 -18.88 20.31 0.98
C ALA A 78 -19.59 21.40 0.15
N ASN A 79 -19.12 22.66 0.22
CA ASN A 79 -19.60 23.78 -0.61
C ASN A 79 -18.73 24.08 -1.83
N ASP A 80 -17.72 23.26 -2.12
CA ASP A 80 -16.83 23.53 -3.26
C ASP A 80 -17.62 23.64 -4.56
N ARG A 81 -17.28 24.64 -5.38
CA ARG A 81 -17.90 24.85 -6.71
C ARG A 81 -17.81 23.64 -7.63
N HIS A 82 -16.77 22.81 -7.45
CA HIS A 82 -16.51 21.70 -8.34
C HIS A 82 -17.06 20.37 -7.77
N LYS A 83 -17.91 19.71 -8.55
CA LYS A 83 -18.55 18.44 -8.15
C LYS A 83 -17.60 17.33 -7.69
N SER A 84 -16.36 17.27 -8.23
CA SER A 84 -15.40 16.21 -7.86
C SER A 84 -14.83 16.42 -6.45
N VAL A 85 -14.77 17.65 -5.95
CA VAL A 85 -14.38 17.95 -4.57
C VAL A 85 -15.52 17.57 -3.64
N ARG A 86 -16.74 18.00 -3.93
CA ARG A 86 -17.92 17.63 -3.14
C ARG A 86 -18.14 16.10 -3.12
N PHE A 87 -17.87 15.42 -4.25
CA PHE A 87 -17.89 13.95 -4.29
C PHE A 87 -16.85 13.32 -3.37
N ALA A 88 -15.64 13.88 -3.32
CA ALA A 88 -14.58 13.41 -2.43
C ALA A 88 -14.97 13.59 -0.94
N VAL A 89 -15.57 14.72 -0.58
CA VAL A 89 -16.16 14.91 0.75
C VAL A 89 -17.23 13.83 1.02
N ALA A 90 -18.16 13.62 0.08
CA ALA A 90 -19.24 12.65 0.27
C ALA A 90 -18.71 11.21 0.50
N THR A 91 -17.54 10.88 -0.04
CA THR A 91 -16.91 9.54 0.09
C THR A 91 -15.93 9.43 1.26
N ASN A 92 -15.52 10.54 1.88
CA ASN A 92 -14.58 10.52 2.98
C ASN A 92 -15.24 10.00 4.26
N PRO A 93 -14.71 8.92 4.89
CA PRO A 93 -15.29 8.39 6.13
C PRO A 93 -15.18 9.37 7.33
N GLY A 94 -14.24 10.33 7.28
CA GLY A 94 -14.11 11.40 8.29
C GLY A 94 -15.06 12.58 8.08
N SER A 95 -15.96 12.54 7.09
CA SER A 95 -16.87 13.66 6.84
C SER A 95 -17.87 13.83 7.97
N PRO A 96 -18.01 15.06 8.51
CA PRO A 96 -18.97 15.34 9.55
C PRO A 96 -20.40 15.27 9.01
N ILE A 97 -21.33 14.99 9.92
CA ILE A 97 -22.77 14.81 9.58
C ILE A 97 -23.32 16.02 8.83
N GLU A 98 -22.97 17.23 9.25
CA GLU A 98 -23.43 18.49 8.63
C GLU A 98 -22.99 18.61 7.17
N ALA A 99 -21.79 18.14 6.84
CA ALA A 99 -21.28 18.09 5.47
C ALA A 99 -22.09 17.09 4.62
N LEU A 100 -22.36 15.92 5.18
CA LEU A 100 -23.13 14.86 4.49
C LEU A 100 -24.59 15.30 4.29
N VAL A 101 -25.24 15.92 5.29
CA VAL A 101 -26.61 16.48 5.18
C VAL A 101 -26.68 17.47 4.01
N ARG A 102 -25.72 18.38 3.91
CA ARG A 102 -25.67 19.37 2.82
C ARG A 102 -25.56 18.75 1.44
N LEU A 103 -24.87 17.59 1.33
CA LEU A 103 -24.62 16.89 0.09
C LEU A 103 -25.75 15.92 -0.34
N THR A 104 -26.78 15.71 0.49
CA THR A 104 -27.92 14.84 0.18
C THR A 104 -28.69 15.27 -1.06
N ASP A 105 -28.85 16.59 -1.26
CA ASP A 105 -29.60 17.18 -2.36
C ASP A 105 -28.70 17.78 -3.48
N ASP A 106 -27.44 17.36 -3.52
CA ASP A 106 -26.50 17.86 -4.52
C ASP A 106 -27.00 17.58 -5.96
N ARG A 107 -26.87 18.62 -6.81
CA ARG A 107 -27.28 18.57 -8.22
C ARG A 107 -26.57 17.48 -9.03
N ALA A 108 -25.32 17.16 -8.69
CA ALA A 108 -24.55 16.09 -9.32
C ALA A 108 -25.03 14.71 -8.86
N LYS A 109 -25.60 13.95 -9.79
CA LYS A 109 -26.26 12.65 -9.55
C LYS A 109 -25.43 11.63 -8.75
N THR A 110 -24.11 11.75 -8.78
CA THR A 110 -23.18 10.82 -8.11
C THR A 110 -22.95 11.14 -6.63
N ILE A 111 -23.19 12.38 -6.20
CA ILE A 111 -22.89 12.82 -4.83
C ILE A 111 -23.88 12.25 -3.82
N PRO A 112 -25.21 12.32 -4.01
CA PRO A 112 -26.15 11.64 -3.11
C PRO A 112 -25.92 10.11 -3.02
N VAL A 113 -25.42 9.50 -4.11
CA VAL A 113 -25.02 8.06 -4.06
C VAL A 113 -23.81 7.86 -3.16
N ALA A 114 -22.83 8.77 -3.22
CA ALA A 114 -21.64 8.71 -2.38
C ALA A 114 -21.98 8.95 -0.89
N VAL A 115 -22.85 9.94 -0.60
CA VAL A 115 -23.36 10.18 0.75
C VAL A 115 -24.06 8.95 1.30
N ALA A 116 -24.94 8.33 0.50
CA ALA A 116 -25.66 7.11 0.90
C ALA A 116 -24.71 5.92 1.18
N GLY A 117 -23.57 5.86 0.48
CA GLY A 117 -22.55 4.82 0.67
C GLY A 117 -21.53 5.14 1.77
N ASN A 118 -21.55 6.33 2.36
CA ASN A 118 -20.63 6.71 3.41
C ASN A 118 -21.00 6.01 4.73
N THR A 119 -20.04 5.33 5.34
CA THR A 119 -20.27 4.59 6.60
C THR A 119 -20.54 5.50 7.80
N ASN A 120 -20.16 6.78 7.69
CA ASN A 120 -20.43 7.79 8.72
C ASN A 120 -21.74 8.55 8.49
N ALA A 121 -22.53 8.17 7.47
CA ALA A 121 -23.85 8.76 7.26
C ALA A 121 -24.79 8.36 8.42
N ALA A 122 -25.30 9.35 9.14
CA ALA A 122 -26.25 9.15 10.21
C ALA A 122 -27.56 8.54 9.70
N ALA A 123 -28.28 7.86 10.58
CA ALA A 123 -29.54 7.20 10.24
C ALA A 123 -30.55 8.17 9.57
N GLU A 124 -30.63 9.39 10.04
CA GLU A 124 -31.53 10.44 9.52
C GLU A 124 -31.20 10.78 8.05
N ILE A 125 -29.91 10.82 7.69
CA ILE A 125 -29.46 11.05 6.30
C ILE A 125 -29.90 9.88 5.42
N LEU A 126 -29.71 8.65 5.90
CA LEU A 126 -30.07 7.45 5.16
C LEU A 126 -31.59 7.34 4.94
N VAL A 127 -32.39 7.76 5.95
CA VAL A 127 -33.88 7.85 5.84
C VAL A 127 -34.28 8.80 4.72
N VAL A 128 -33.71 10.01 4.67
CA VAL A 128 -33.98 10.99 3.61
C VAL A 128 -33.60 10.43 2.23
N LEU A 129 -32.41 9.80 2.13
CA LEU A 129 -31.91 9.23 0.88
C LEU A 129 -32.63 7.97 0.41
N ALA A 130 -33.27 7.23 1.33
CA ALA A 130 -34.07 6.04 1.02
C ALA A 130 -35.30 6.36 0.16
N SER A 131 -35.84 7.59 0.28
CA SER A 131 -36.96 8.08 -0.52
C SER A 131 -36.51 8.73 -1.85
N ASN A 132 -35.23 8.70 -2.18
CA ASN A 132 -34.74 9.35 -3.37
C ASN A 132 -35.27 8.68 -4.66
N ARG A 133 -35.77 9.50 -5.63
CA ARG A 133 -36.29 9.01 -6.91
C ARG A 133 -35.28 8.19 -7.73
N ARG A 134 -33.97 8.36 -7.49
CA ARG A 134 -32.92 7.65 -8.21
C ARG A 134 -32.62 6.32 -7.55
N LYS A 135 -32.87 5.21 -8.25
CA LYS A 135 -32.61 3.86 -7.74
C LYS A 135 -31.17 3.67 -7.23
N LYS A 136 -30.15 4.32 -7.87
CA LYS A 136 -28.75 4.21 -7.45
C LYS A 136 -28.50 4.76 -6.05
N VAL A 137 -29.23 5.78 -5.63
CA VAL A 137 -29.15 6.32 -4.26
C VAL A 137 -29.77 5.31 -3.29
N ARG A 138 -30.97 4.81 -3.57
CA ARG A 138 -31.63 3.78 -2.72
C ARG A 138 -30.81 2.49 -2.65
N MET A 139 -30.18 2.08 -3.76
CA MET A 139 -29.22 0.95 -3.75
C MET A 139 -28.03 1.20 -2.80
N ALA A 140 -27.46 2.40 -2.84
CA ALA A 140 -26.33 2.76 -1.96
C ALA A 140 -26.76 2.78 -0.49
N VAL A 141 -27.95 3.32 -0.17
CA VAL A 141 -28.55 3.23 1.17
C VAL A 141 -28.68 1.76 1.57
N SER A 142 -29.30 0.93 0.71
CA SER A 142 -29.51 -0.50 1.00
C SER A 142 -28.21 -1.28 1.24
N ALA A 143 -27.11 -0.86 0.59
CA ALA A 143 -25.81 -1.52 0.71
C ALA A 143 -24.98 -1.00 1.91
N ASN A 144 -25.36 0.14 2.49
CA ASN A 144 -24.62 0.74 3.60
C ASN A 144 -24.78 -0.12 4.87
N PRO A 145 -23.67 -0.55 5.52
CA PRO A 145 -23.74 -1.38 6.72
C PRO A 145 -24.37 -0.67 7.93
N SER A 146 -24.38 0.68 7.92
CA SER A 146 -24.97 1.51 8.98
C SER A 146 -26.47 1.74 8.78
N THR A 147 -27.10 1.13 7.75
CA THR A 147 -28.54 1.32 7.48
C THR A 147 -29.38 0.63 8.55
N PRO A 148 -30.28 1.36 9.24
CA PRO A 148 -31.16 0.77 10.25
C PRO A 148 -32.05 -0.34 9.72
N ALA A 149 -32.40 -1.31 10.60
CA ALA A 149 -33.23 -2.47 10.25
C ALA A 149 -34.61 -2.09 9.68
N ASP A 150 -35.24 -1.06 10.24
CA ASP A 150 -36.55 -0.57 9.79
C ASP A 150 -36.45 0.00 8.36
N LEU A 151 -35.38 0.70 8.07
CA LEU A 151 -35.12 1.25 6.74
C LEU A 151 -34.80 0.15 5.72
N LEU A 152 -34.04 -0.89 6.10
CA LEU A 152 -33.84 -2.08 5.29
C LEU A 152 -35.17 -2.79 5.04
N SER A 153 -36.10 -2.83 6.03
CA SER A 153 -37.45 -3.37 5.85
C SER A 153 -38.26 -2.59 4.82
N GLN A 154 -38.21 -1.27 4.84
CA GLN A 154 -38.82 -0.44 3.80
C GLN A 154 -38.25 -0.72 2.42
N LEU A 155 -36.90 -0.72 2.28
CA LEU A 155 -36.19 -0.92 1.03
C LEU A 155 -36.29 -2.36 0.50
N SER A 156 -36.60 -3.34 1.36
CA SER A 156 -36.88 -4.71 0.94
C SER A 156 -38.14 -4.84 0.08
N LYS A 157 -39.01 -3.85 0.11
CA LYS A 157 -40.25 -3.74 -0.67
C LYS A 157 -40.15 -2.81 -1.87
N ASP A 158 -38.93 -2.29 -2.16
CA ASP A 158 -38.71 -1.37 -3.28
C ASP A 158 -39.12 -1.99 -4.61
N ASP A 159 -39.77 -1.21 -5.50
CA ASP A 159 -40.21 -1.66 -6.82
C ASP A 159 -39.02 -2.17 -7.67
N ASN A 160 -37.85 -1.59 -7.48
CA ASN A 160 -36.65 -1.95 -8.23
C ASN A 160 -35.91 -3.14 -7.58
N TRP A 161 -35.82 -4.24 -8.28
CA TRP A 161 -35.16 -5.45 -7.81
C TRP A 161 -33.67 -5.27 -7.46
N GLU A 162 -32.97 -4.29 -8.05
CA GLU A 162 -31.55 -4.02 -7.74
C GLU A 162 -31.40 -3.44 -6.32
N VAL A 163 -32.39 -2.65 -5.87
CA VAL A 163 -32.46 -2.14 -4.49
C VAL A 163 -32.71 -3.32 -3.54
N ARG A 164 -33.72 -4.16 -3.83
CA ARG A 164 -34.00 -5.36 -3.01
C ARG A 164 -32.82 -6.32 -2.98
N ARG A 165 -32.09 -6.46 -4.11
CA ARG A 165 -30.85 -7.24 -4.14
C ARG A 165 -29.77 -6.65 -3.22
N SER A 166 -29.64 -5.32 -3.17
CA SER A 166 -28.67 -4.67 -2.29
C SER A 166 -29.03 -4.91 -0.82
N VAL A 167 -30.33 -4.84 -0.46
CA VAL A 167 -30.79 -5.26 0.88
C VAL A 167 -30.41 -6.71 1.15
N ALA A 168 -30.71 -7.63 0.22
CA ALA A 168 -30.38 -9.06 0.38
C ALA A 168 -28.87 -9.33 0.56
N SER A 169 -28.02 -8.47 0.00
CA SER A 169 -26.56 -8.59 0.09
C SER A 169 -25.95 -7.91 1.32
N ASN A 170 -26.70 -7.04 2.00
CA ASN A 170 -26.22 -6.33 3.19
C ASN A 170 -26.14 -7.28 4.39
N LEU A 171 -24.97 -7.36 5.03
CA LEU A 171 -24.77 -8.24 6.18
C LEU A 171 -25.52 -7.78 7.44
N SER A 172 -25.94 -6.49 7.49
CA SER A 172 -26.79 -5.98 8.58
C SER A 172 -28.27 -6.31 8.39
N THR A 173 -28.64 -6.98 7.28
CA THR A 173 -30.05 -7.33 7.02
C THR A 173 -30.54 -8.37 8.01
N PRO A 174 -31.62 -8.09 8.75
CA PRO A 174 -32.22 -9.03 9.70
C PRO A 174 -32.68 -10.33 9.05
N LYS A 175 -32.59 -11.43 9.81
CA LYS A 175 -32.95 -12.78 9.33
C LYS A 175 -34.39 -12.90 8.81
N ASN A 176 -35.34 -12.21 9.44
CA ASN A 176 -36.76 -12.17 9.00
C ASN A 176 -36.92 -11.49 7.63
N LEU A 177 -36.14 -10.46 7.33
CA LEU A 177 -36.16 -9.81 6.02
C LEU A 177 -35.48 -10.67 4.95
N LEU A 178 -34.42 -11.39 5.28
CA LEU A 178 -33.82 -12.37 4.38
C LEU A 178 -34.81 -13.49 4.04
N ALA A 179 -35.62 -13.92 5.01
CA ALA A 179 -36.68 -14.89 4.77
C ALA A 179 -37.74 -14.35 3.78
N LEU A 180 -38.15 -13.10 3.91
CA LEU A 180 -39.06 -12.46 2.95
C LEU A 180 -38.42 -12.39 1.54
N LEU A 181 -37.19 -11.93 1.42
CA LEU A 181 -36.47 -11.79 0.16
C LEU A 181 -36.09 -13.12 -0.50
N ALA A 182 -36.13 -14.23 0.25
CA ALA A 182 -35.94 -15.57 -0.28
C ALA A 182 -37.05 -15.98 -1.25
N SER A 183 -38.23 -15.36 -1.18
CA SER A 183 -39.37 -15.55 -2.09
C SER A 183 -39.46 -14.50 -3.21
N ASP A 184 -38.45 -13.65 -3.38
CA ASP A 184 -38.45 -12.57 -4.38
C ASP A 184 -38.58 -13.15 -5.81
N GLN A 185 -39.36 -12.48 -6.66
CA GLN A 185 -39.55 -12.90 -8.05
C GLN A 185 -38.22 -12.91 -8.85
N LYS A 186 -37.25 -12.06 -8.50
CA LYS A 186 -35.97 -11.98 -9.22
C LYS A 186 -34.93 -12.92 -8.64
N THR A 187 -34.46 -13.83 -9.47
CA THR A 187 -33.39 -14.78 -9.13
C THR A 187 -32.15 -14.10 -8.51
N SER A 188 -31.81 -12.89 -8.97
CA SER A 188 -30.65 -12.17 -8.46
C SER A 188 -30.79 -11.75 -7.00
N VAL A 189 -32.02 -11.49 -6.54
CA VAL A 189 -32.33 -11.20 -5.14
C VAL A 189 -32.19 -12.48 -4.32
N ARG A 190 -32.88 -13.55 -4.71
CA ARG A 190 -32.82 -14.86 -4.04
C ARG A 190 -31.39 -15.40 -3.99
N LYS A 191 -30.62 -15.23 -5.09
CA LYS A 191 -29.20 -15.57 -5.11
C LYS A 191 -28.41 -14.80 -4.02
N SER A 192 -28.66 -13.49 -3.86
CA SER A 192 -27.99 -12.69 -2.82
C SER A 192 -28.36 -13.15 -1.41
N VAL A 193 -29.61 -13.53 -1.17
CA VAL A 193 -30.01 -14.19 0.09
C VAL A 193 -29.19 -15.46 0.31
N GLY A 194 -29.10 -16.33 -0.71
CA GLY A 194 -28.34 -17.58 -0.63
C GLY A 194 -26.83 -17.38 -0.32
N THR A 195 -26.25 -16.23 -0.71
CA THR A 195 -24.83 -15.89 -0.40
C THR A 195 -24.66 -15.14 0.92
N ASN A 196 -25.74 -14.59 1.50
CA ASN A 196 -25.62 -13.80 2.72
C ASN A 196 -25.32 -14.70 3.93
N LEU A 197 -24.24 -14.39 4.66
CA LEU A 197 -23.81 -15.18 5.81
C LEU A 197 -24.78 -15.11 6.99
N ASN A 198 -25.66 -14.10 7.01
CA ASN A 198 -26.68 -13.93 8.04
C ASN A 198 -28.00 -14.67 7.71
N SER A 199 -28.06 -15.36 6.56
CA SER A 199 -29.23 -16.17 6.21
C SER A 199 -29.40 -17.33 7.18
N SER A 200 -30.63 -17.49 7.70
CA SER A 200 -30.94 -18.59 8.61
C SER A 200 -30.90 -19.94 7.91
N ALA A 201 -30.69 -21.01 8.68
CA ALA A 201 -30.74 -22.38 8.17
C ALA A 201 -32.06 -22.66 7.44
N ALA A 202 -33.22 -22.25 7.98
CA ALA A 202 -34.53 -22.42 7.36
C ALA A 202 -34.63 -21.76 5.96
N VAL A 203 -34.05 -20.56 5.81
CA VAL A 203 -33.99 -19.85 4.52
C VAL A 203 -33.12 -20.61 3.52
N LEU A 204 -31.97 -21.09 3.95
CA LEU A 204 -31.06 -21.86 3.09
C LEU A 204 -31.67 -23.21 2.68
N VAL A 205 -32.42 -23.87 3.58
CA VAL A 205 -33.22 -25.06 3.25
C VAL A 205 -34.20 -24.75 2.13
N SER A 206 -35.02 -23.70 2.29
CA SER A 206 -36.00 -23.31 1.26
C SER A 206 -35.31 -22.97 -0.08
N LEU A 207 -34.24 -22.20 -0.09
CA LEU A 207 -33.49 -21.81 -1.31
C LEU A 207 -32.71 -22.97 -1.94
N SER A 208 -32.50 -24.08 -1.24
CA SER A 208 -31.86 -25.26 -1.81
C SER A 208 -32.74 -25.93 -2.91
N GLU A 209 -34.03 -25.65 -2.88
CA GLU A 209 -35.01 -26.11 -3.87
C GLU A 209 -35.35 -25.06 -4.94
N ASP A 210 -34.70 -23.91 -4.89
CA ASP A 210 -34.93 -22.81 -5.84
C ASP A 210 -34.85 -23.30 -7.29
N PRO A 211 -35.79 -22.92 -8.18
CA PRO A 211 -35.77 -23.34 -9.59
C PRO A 211 -34.46 -22.87 -10.29
N SER A 212 -33.87 -21.79 -9.82
CA SER A 212 -32.60 -21.28 -10.39
C SER A 212 -31.39 -22.04 -9.87
N LYS A 213 -30.65 -22.66 -10.78
CA LYS A 213 -29.32 -23.23 -10.52
C LYS A 213 -28.38 -22.24 -9.84
N LYS A 214 -28.42 -20.92 -10.22
CA LYS A 214 -27.53 -19.90 -9.65
C LYS A 214 -27.80 -19.68 -8.16
N THR A 215 -29.06 -19.76 -7.73
CA THR A 215 -29.44 -19.67 -6.32
C THR A 215 -28.96 -20.90 -5.56
N ARG A 216 -29.20 -22.11 -6.10
CA ARG A 216 -28.73 -23.35 -5.46
C ARG A 216 -27.19 -23.40 -5.32
N VAL A 217 -26.43 -22.90 -6.31
CA VAL A 217 -24.96 -22.77 -6.19
C VAL A 217 -24.59 -21.83 -5.05
N SER A 218 -25.33 -20.73 -4.88
CA SER A 218 -25.05 -19.76 -3.78
C SER A 218 -25.31 -20.38 -2.41
N VAL A 219 -26.40 -21.15 -2.28
CA VAL A 219 -26.69 -21.92 -1.06
C VAL A 219 -25.59 -22.95 -0.80
N ALA A 220 -25.20 -23.73 -1.81
CA ALA A 220 -24.16 -24.74 -1.67
C ALA A 220 -22.80 -24.13 -1.22
N GLY A 221 -22.49 -22.90 -1.63
CA GLY A 221 -21.25 -22.20 -1.24
C GLY A 221 -21.35 -21.43 0.06
N ASN A 222 -22.51 -21.31 0.68
CA ASN A 222 -22.67 -20.59 1.93
C ASN A 222 -22.25 -21.47 3.13
N PRO A 223 -21.26 -21.06 3.94
CA PRO A 223 -20.78 -21.87 5.07
C PRO A 223 -21.82 -22.08 6.17
N SER A 224 -22.89 -21.25 6.21
CA SER A 224 -24.02 -21.44 7.14
C SER A 224 -25.06 -22.44 6.64
N THR A 225 -24.83 -23.07 5.48
CA THR A 225 -25.78 -24.09 4.93
C THR A 225 -25.72 -25.35 5.77
N PRO A 226 -26.88 -25.83 6.26
CA PRO A 226 -26.91 -27.05 7.05
C PRO A 226 -26.37 -28.26 6.28
N PRO A 227 -25.65 -29.18 6.96
CA PRO A 227 -25.04 -30.34 6.31
C PRO A 227 -26.02 -31.19 5.51
N HIS A 228 -27.22 -31.48 6.03
CA HIS A 228 -28.26 -32.27 5.30
C HIS A 228 -28.73 -31.58 4.00
N VAL A 229 -28.65 -30.25 3.91
CA VAL A 229 -28.94 -29.49 2.68
C VAL A 229 -27.83 -29.66 1.66
N LEU A 230 -26.56 -29.62 2.12
CA LEU A 230 -25.42 -29.90 1.27
C LEU A 230 -25.47 -31.31 0.71
N ASP A 231 -25.86 -32.30 1.52
CA ASP A 231 -26.11 -33.69 1.07
C ASP A 231 -27.13 -33.72 -0.06
N LYS A 232 -28.30 -33.11 0.15
CA LYS A 232 -29.34 -33.03 -0.88
C LYS A 232 -28.86 -32.38 -2.18
N LEU A 233 -28.09 -31.27 -2.07
CA LEU A 233 -27.54 -30.57 -3.22
C LEU A 233 -26.44 -31.37 -3.95
N ALA A 234 -25.73 -32.24 -3.25
CA ALA A 234 -24.73 -33.13 -3.84
C ALA A 234 -25.36 -34.13 -4.83
N PHE A 235 -26.59 -34.56 -4.62
CA PHE A 235 -27.30 -35.46 -5.54
C PHE A 235 -27.91 -34.76 -6.77
N SER A 236 -27.73 -33.44 -6.93
CA SER A 236 -28.36 -32.68 -8.03
C SER A 236 -27.78 -32.93 -9.42
N GLY A 237 -26.68 -33.65 -9.55
CA GLY A 237 -25.99 -33.95 -10.82
C GLY A 237 -25.31 -32.73 -11.50
N ARG A 238 -25.35 -31.55 -10.91
CA ARG A 238 -24.90 -30.29 -11.52
C ARG A 238 -23.47 -29.93 -11.09
N LYS A 239 -22.54 -29.90 -12.05
CA LYS A 239 -21.10 -29.61 -11.83
C LYS A 239 -20.82 -28.45 -10.86
N LEU A 240 -21.42 -27.26 -11.09
CA LEU A 240 -21.15 -26.08 -10.25
C LEU A 240 -21.70 -26.20 -8.83
N ILE A 241 -22.79 -26.97 -8.62
CA ILE A 241 -23.31 -27.25 -7.28
C ILE A 241 -22.36 -28.20 -6.56
N HIS A 242 -21.90 -29.27 -7.23
CA HIS A 242 -20.95 -30.22 -6.66
C HIS A 242 -19.63 -29.52 -6.26
N ILE A 243 -19.10 -28.63 -7.13
CA ILE A 243 -17.90 -27.84 -6.81
C ILE A 243 -18.15 -27.01 -5.54
N ALA A 244 -19.32 -26.35 -5.43
CA ALA A 244 -19.64 -25.52 -4.29
C ALA A 244 -19.85 -26.35 -3.00
N VAL A 245 -20.52 -27.46 -3.09
CA VAL A 245 -20.67 -28.42 -1.96
C VAL A 245 -19.29 -28.94 -1.55
N ALA A 246 -18.50 -29.43 -2.50
CA ALA A 246 -17.16 -29.97 -2.22
C ALA A 246 -16.22 -28.96 -1.52
N GLY A 247 -16.33 -27.68 -1.85
CA GLY A 247 -15.53 -26.61 -1.23
C GLY A 247 -16.10 -26.05 0.07
N ASN A 248 -17.30 -26.44 0.47
CA ASN A 248 -17.96 -25.91 1.66
C ASN A 248 -17.44 -26.60 2.93
N SER A 249 -16.99 -25.82 3.91
CA SER A 249 -16.43 -26.31 5.18
C SER A 249 -17.45 -27.08 6.05
N SER A 250 -18.75 -26.88 5.80
CA SER A 250 -19.84 -27.54 6.53
C SER A 250 -20.30 -28.86 5.87
N THR A 251 -19.67 -29.28 4.75
CA THR A 251 -19.98 -30.53 4.08
C THR A 251 -19.52 -31.73 4.90
N LEU A 252 -20.42 -32.68 5.12
CA LEU A 252 -20.12 -33.89 5.87
C LEU A 252 -19.08 -34.78 5.17
N PRO A 253 -18.27 -35.52 5.93
CA PRO A 253 -17.28 -36.45 5.37
C PRO A 253 -17.92 -37.49 4.42
N ALA A 254 -19.11 -38.01 4.74
CA ALA A 254 -19.82 -38.93 3.89
C ALA A 254 -20.15 -38.34 2.50
N THR A 255 -20.59 -37.08 2.46
CA THR A 255 -20.88 -36.37 1.20
C THR A 255 -19.60 -36.10 0.43
N LEU A 256 -18.52 -35.72 1.10
CA LEU A 256 -17.21 -35.54 0.47
C LEU A 256 -16.69 -36.88 -0.11
N SER A 257 -16.86 -37.98 0.60
CA SER A 257 -16.51 -39.32 0.10
C SER A 257 -17.30 -39.71 -1.17
N TRP A 258 -18.59 -39.37 -1.23
CA TRP A 258 -19.35 -39.54 -2.47
C TRP A 258 -18.82 -38.66 -3.62
N LEU A 259 -18.41 -37.40 -3.33
CA LEU A 259 -17.91 -36.47 -4.34
C LEU A 259 -16.48 -36.82 -4.84
N ILE A 260 -15.72 -37.60 -4.10
CA ILE A 260 -14.42 -38.13 -4.56
C ILE A 260 -14.58 -39.07 -5.75
N ALA A 261 -15.69 -39.85 -5.79
CA ALA A 261 -15.99 -40.74 -6.89
C ALA A 261 -16.49 -40.02 -8.17
N ASP A 262 -16.67 -38.69 -8.13
CA ASP A 262 -17.15 -37.95 -9.30
C ASP A 262 -16.08 -37.97 -10.43
N PRO A 263 -16.45 -38.30 -11.68
CA PRO A 263 -15.49 -38.38 -12.79
C PRO A 263 -14.84 -37.02 -13.13
N ARG A 264 -15.43 -35.91 -12.71
CA ARG A 264 -14.97 -34.57 -13.01
C ARG A 264 -13.88 -34.13 -12.04
N THR A 265 -12.66 -34.00 -12.53
CA THR A 265 -11.48 -33.62 -11.76
C THR A 265 -11.65 -32.33 -10.94
N ASP A 266 -12.38 -31.31 -11.46
CA ASP A 266 -12.60 -30.05 -10.75
C ASP A 266 -13.35 -30.22 -9.43
N ILE A 267 -14.21 -31.24 -9.33
CA ILE A 267 -14.96 -31.54 -8.11
C ILE A 267 -14.01 -32.17 -7.08
N ARG A 268 -13.25 -33.19 -7.51
CA ARG A 268 -12.25 -33.83 -6.63
C ARG A 268 -11.17 -32.85 -6.17
N ILE A 269 -10.76 -31.90 -7.03
CA ILE A 269 -9.89 -30.77 -6.64
C ILE A 269 -10.53 -29.95 -5.51
N SER A 270 -11.84 -29.68 -5.59
CA SER A 270 -12.54 -28.91 -4.56
C SER A 270 -12.61 -29.67 -3.24
N VAL A 271 -12.79 -31.01 -3.28
CA VAL A 271 -12.69 -31.86 -2.08
C VAL A 271 -11.27 -31.80 -1.48
N ALA A 272 -10.22 -31.94 -2.32
CA ALA A 272 -8.83 -31.87 -1.87
C ALA A 272 -8.46 -30.53 -1.19
N ARG A 273 -9.12 -29.44 -1.59
CA ARG A 273 -8.96 -28.10 -1.00
C ARG A 273 -9.80 -27.85 0.24
N ASN A 274 -10.74 -28.74 0.55
CA ASN A 274 -11.69 -28.51 1.64
C ASN A 274 -10.95 -28.42 2.99
N PRO A 275 -11.19 -27.38 3.80
CA PRO A 275 -10.51 -27.24 5.11
C PRO A 275 -11.00 -28.22 6.17
N SER A 276 -12.14 -28.88 5.92
CA SER A 276 -12.74 -29.91 6.81
C SER A 276 -12.51 -31.34 6.30
N ILE A 277 -11.54 -31.50 5.37
CA ILE A 277 -11.18 -32.83 4.86
C ILE A 277 -10.67 -33.73 5.98
N THR A 278 -11.11 -34.98 5.99
CA THR A 278 -10.68 -35.97 7.01
C THR A 278 -9.46 -36.76 6.56
N PRO A 279 -8.69 -37.35 7.50
CA PRO A 279 -7.54 -38.20 7.16
C PRO A 279 -7.89 -39.35 6.19
N SER A 280 -9.05 -39.99 6.35
CA SER A 280 -9.52 -41.05 5.45
C SER A 280 -9.71 -40.56 4.02
N LEU A 281 -10.33 -39.37 3.84
CA LEU A 281 -10.49 -38.74 2.52
C LEU A 281 -9.16 -38.31 1.91
N CYS A 282 -8.24 -37.86 2.75
CA CYS A 282 -6.89 -37.55 2.28
C CYS A 282 -6.18 -38.81 1.74
N ASP A 283 -6.35 -39.95 2.41
CA ASP A 283 -5.72 -41.20 1.95
C ASP A 283 -6.29 -41.63 0.59
N GLU A 284 -7.60 -41.60 0.43
CA GLU A 284 -8.28 -41.92 -0.85
C GLU A 284 -7.81 -40.98 -1.97
N LEU A 285 -7.82 -39.65 -1.76
CA LEU A 285 -7.34 -38.64 -2.74
C LEU A 285 -5.85 -38.68 -3.02
N SER A 286 -5.07 -39.24 -2.10
CA SER A 286 -3.63 -39.43 -2.33
C SER A 286 -3.33 -40.43 -3.45
N GLY A 287 -4.30 -41.31 -3.77
CA GLY A 287 -4.26 -42.23 -4.91
C GLY A 287 -5.05 -41.76 -6.16
N ASP A 288 -5.52 -40.52 -6.18
CA ASP A 288 -6.33 -40.02 -7.31
C ASP A 288 -5.53 -40.10 -8.63
N SER A 289 -6.21 -40.52 -9.70
CA SER A 289 -5.59 -40.62 -11.03
C SER A 289 -5.07 -39.31 -11.58
N SER A 290 -5.64 -38.18 -11.16
CA SER A 290 -5.20 -36.85 -11.58
C SER A 290 -4.16 -36.27 -10.63
N TRP A 291 -2.96 -36.06 -11.13
CA TRP A 291 -1.91 -35.38 -10.38
C TRP A 291 -2.34 -33.98 -9.86
N ARG A 292 -3.30 -33.32 -10.51
CA ARG A 292 -3.82 -32.02 -10.06
C ARG A 292 -4.57 -32.12 -8.74
N VAL A 293 -5.30 -33.20 -8.55
CA VAL A 293 -6.00 -33.49 -7.29
C VAL A 293 -4.97 -33.75 -6.19
N ARG A 294 -4.03 -34.65 -6.43
CA ARG A 294 -2.95 -34.96 -5.51
C ARG A 294 -2.12 -33.71 -5.16
N ASN A 295 -1.90 -32.85 -6.14
CA ASN A 295 -1.18 -31.57 -5.94
C ASN A 295 -1.95 -30.58 -5.04
N GLU A 296 -3.28 -30.49 -5.18
CA GLU A 296 -4.07 -29.63 -4.30
C GLU A 296 -4.20 -30.22 -2.89
N LEU A 297 -4.23 -31.55 -2.78
CA LEU A 297 -4.12 -32.21 -1.49
C LEU A 297 -2.76 -31.91 -0.81
N ALA A 298 -1.66 -32.01 -1.57
CA ALA A 298 -0.32 -31.68 -1.06
C ALA A 298 -0.19 -30.23 -0.59
N LYS A 299 -0.95 -29.30 -1.15
CA LYS A 299 -0.98 -27.88 -0.72
C LYS A 299 -1.87 -27.64 0.50
N ASN A 300 -2.80 -28.55 0.78
CA ASN A 300 -3.75 -28.36 1.88
C ASN A 300 -3.00 -28.46 3.24
N PRO A 301 -3.05 -27.42 4.10
CA PRO A 301 -2.36 -27.46 5.39
C PRO A 301 -2.98 -28.47 6.39
N LYS A 302 -4.16 -29.01 6.07
CA LYS A 302 -4.82 -30.06 6.83
C LYS A 302 -4.44 -31.47 6.38
N SER A 303 -3.61 -31.60 5.35
CA SER A 303 -3.12 -32.91 4.92
C SER A 303 -2.28 -33.56 6.02
N PRO A 304 -2.64 -34.80 6.44
CA PRO A 304 -1.89 -35.53 7.48
C PRO A 304 -0.44 -35.81 7.06
N GLU A 305 0.45 -35.93 8.03
CA GLU A 305 1.87 -36.20 7.81
C GLU A 305 2.14 -37.47 6.99
N ASN A 306 1.43 -38.56 7.28
CA ASN A 306 1.54 -39.82 6.53
C ASN A 306 1.15 -39.66 5.06
N ILE A 307 0.16 -38.81 4.76
CA ILE A 307 -0.28 -38.52 3.39
C ILE A 307 0.75 -37.66 2.67
N LEU A 308 1.28 -36.64 3.34
CA LEU A 308 2.37 -35.84 2.77
C LEU A 308 3.61 -36.72 2.47
N SER A 309 3.92 -37.67 3.35
CA SER A 309 5.01 -38.62 3.14
C SER A 309 4.75 -39.56 1.95
N LYS A 310 3.50 -40.02 1.76
CA LYS A 310 3.10 -40.78 0.58
C LYS A 310 3.25 -39.96 -0.72
N LEU A 311 2.72 -38.73 -0.72
CA LEU A 311 2.78 -37.80 -1.86
C LEU A 311 4.19 -37.28 -2.15
N ALA A 312 5.12 -37.39 -1.21
CA ALA A 312 6.54 -37.07 -1.44
C ALA A 312 7.18 -37.98 -2.48
N ASN A 313 6.61 -39.17 -2.71
CA ASN A 313 7.06 -40.14 -3.71
C ASN A 313 6.19 -40.11 -4.98
N ASP A 314 5.37 -39.07 -5.17
CA ASP A 314 4.50 -38.95 -6.35
C ASP A 314 5.34 -38.88 -7.65
N GLU A 315 4.87 -39.54 -8.71
CA GLU A 315 5.53 -39.51 -10.02
C GLU A 315 5.61 -38.08 -10.62
N ASN A 316 4.73 -37.19 -10.20
CA ASN A 316 4.64 -35.83 -10.73
C ASN A 316 5.41 -34.84 -9.83
N LYS A 317 6.47 -34.27 -10.37
CA LYS A 317 7.28 -33.25 -9.68
C LYS A 317 6.50 -32.10 -9.04
N PRO A 318 5.48 -31.50 -9.68
CA PRO A 318 4.65 -30.48 -9.03
C PRO A 318 4.04 -30.90 -7.69
N VAL A 319 3.65 -32.17 -7.56
CA VAL A 319 3.10 -32.71 -6.29
C VAL A 319 4.20 -32.74 -5.23
N GLN A 320 5.34 -33.32 -5.55
CA GLN A 320 6.51 -33.37 -4.65
C GLN A 320 6.96 -31.96 -4.22
N VAL A 321 6.98 -30.98 -5.14
CA VAL A 321 7.29 -29.57 -4.84
C VAL A 321 6.26 -28.98 -3.87
N SER A 322 4.98 -29.32 -4.04
CA SER A 322 3.91 -28.85 -3.15
C SER A 322 4.02 -29.46 -1.75
N VAL A 323 4.36 -30.75 -1.65
CA VAL A 323 4.70 -31.41 -0.39
C VAL A 323 5.88 -30.68 0.27
N ALA A 324 6.98 -30.48 -0.46
CA ALA A 324 8.16 -29.81 0.08
C ALA A 324 7.89 -28.40 0.60
N LYS A 325 6.89 -27.68 0.05
CA LYS A 325 6.47 -26.34 0.48
C LYS A 325 5.44 -26.33 1.60
N ASN A 326 4.76 -27.45 1.84
CA ASN A 326 3.70 -27.49 2.84
C ASN A 326 4.30 -27.37 4.26
N PRO A 327 3.85 -26.41 5.08
CA PRO A 327 4.39 -26.21 6.42
C PRO A 327 4.11 -27.40 7.37
N SER A 328 3.13 -28.24 7.05
CA SER A 328 2.80 -29.45 7.83
C SER A 328 3.62 -30.68 7.41
N THR A 329 4.57 -30.54 6.48
CA THR A 329 5.41 -31.66 6.04
C THR A 329 6.37 -32.06 7.15
N PRO A 330 6.35 -33.36 7.56
CA PRO A 330 7.21 -33.80 8.66
C PRO A 330 8.68 -33.80 8.25
N GLN A 331 9.55 -33.67 9.25
CA GLN A 331 10.99 -33.55 9.09
C GLN A 331 11.59 -34.70 8.26
N TYR A 332 11.25 -35.96 8.57
CA TYR A 332 11.77 -37.10 7.83
C TYR A 332 11.38 -37.10 6.34
N THR A 333 10.22 -36.53 6.01
CA THR A 333 9.77 -36.36 4.60
C THR A 333 10.55 -35.24 3.91
N LEU A 334 10.81 -34.13 4.60
CA LEU A 334 11.68 -33.07 4.09
C LEU A 334 13.10 -33.58 3.83
N GLU A 335 13.61 -34.48 4.69
CA GLU A 335 14.91 -35.13 4.49
C GLU A 335 14.95 -35.98 3.22
N ALA A 336 13.90 -36.76 2.97
CA ALA A 336 13.78 -37.56 1.73
C ALA A 336 13.69 -36.67 0.49
N LEU A 337 12.86 -35.60 0.54
CA LEU A 337 12.71 -34.64 -0.55
C LEU A 337 13.99 -33.82 -0.80
N ALA A 338 14.76 -33.55 0.23
CA ALA A 338 16.05 -32.89 0.13
C ALA A 338 17.14 -33.77 -0.53
N ALA A 339 16.93 -35.07 -0.59
CA ALA A 339 17.79 -36.02 -1.32
C ALA A 339 17.32 -36.26 -2.77
N ASN A 340 16.22 -35.62 -3.20
CA ASN A 340 15.64 -35.83 -4.51
C ASN A 340 16.56 -35.32 -5.65
N GLN A 341 16.55 -36.02 -6.79
CA GLN A 341 17.34 -35.61 -7.95
C GLN A 341 16.90 -34.25 -8.53
N SER A 342 15.63 -33.87 -8.37
CA SER A 342 15.09 -32.62 -8.89
C SER A 342 15.50 -31.42 -8.05
N VAL A 343 16.23 -30.50 -8.66
CA VAL A 343 16.67 -29.24 -8.04
C VAL A 343 15.50 -28.44 -7.46
N SER A 344 14.37 -28.37 -8.18
CA SER A 344 13.21 -27.61 -7.73
C SER A 344 12.59 -28.15 -6.44
N ILE A 345 12.67 -29.46 -6.21
CA ILE A 345 12.18 -30.09 -4.97
C ILE A 345 13.13 -29.76 -3.82
N ARG A 346 14.45 -29.87 -4.03
CA ARG A 346 15.43 -29.50 -3.02
C ARG A 346 15.38 -28.02 -2.66
N ILE A 347 15.16 -27.14 -3.65
CA ILE A 347 14.91 -25.70 -3.40
C ILE A 347 13.68 -25.51 -2.52
N ALA A 348 12.59 -26.22 -2.81
CA ALA A 348 11.36 -26.14 -2.02
C ALA A 348 11.57 -26.59 -0.58
N ALA A 349 12.30 -27.69 -0.38
CA ALA A 349 12.68 -28.17 0.95
C ALA A 349 13.58 -27.15 1.70
N ALA A 350 14.57 -26.57 1.02
CA ALA A 350 15.42 -25.52 1.61
C ALA A 350 14.68 -24.24 1.99
N SER A 351 13.51 -23.99 1.38
CA SER A 351 12.67 -22.80 1.64
C SER A 351 11.55 -23.07 2.65
N ASN A 352 11.36 -24.30 3.09
CA ASN A 352 10.29 -24.65 4.03
C ASN A 352 10.65 -24.18 5.44
N SER A 353 9.70 -23.53 6.11
CA SER A 353 9.89 -23.00 7.47
C SER A 353 10.06 -24.09 8.54
N ASN A 354 9.64 -25.32 8.23
CA ASN A 354 9.73 -26.47 9.13
C ASN A 354 11.01 -27.31 8.90
N THR A 355 11.91 -26.86 8.03
CA THR A 355 13.16 -27.58 7.76
C THR A 355 14.13 -27.39 8.92
N SER A 356 14.63 -28.50 9.48
CA SER A 356 15.58 -28.45 10.60
C SER A 356 16.93 -27.85 10.22
N ASP A 357 17.64 -27.37 11.24
CA ASP A 357 18.97 -26.78 11.07
C ASP A 357 19.97 -27.80 10.47
N GLU A 358 19.87 -29.09 10.86
CA GLU A 358 20.70 -30.16 10.30
C GLU A 358 20.44 -30.36 8.81
N LEU A 359 19.19 -30.31 8.41
CA LEU A 359 18.81 -30.44 6.99
C LEU A 359 19.23 -29.22 6.18
N ILE A 360 19.05 -28.02 6.71
CA ILE A 360 19.55 -26.77 6.12
C ILE A 360 21.08 -26.84 5.99
N ALA A 361 21.78 -27.34 7.00
CA ALA A 361 23.22 -27.54 6.95
C ALA A 361 23.65 -28.53 5.83
N ARG A 362 22.89 -29.59 5.60
CA ARG A 362 23.12 -30.51 4.47
C ARG A 362 22.85 -29.85 3.13
N LEU A 363 21.71 -29.15 2.96
CA LEU A 363 21.33 -28.45 1.74
C LEU A 363 22.28 -27.30 1.38
N SER A 364 22.93 -26.71 2.36
CA SER A 364 23.98 -25.72 2.16
C SER A 364 25.27 -26.30 1.49
N LYS A 365 25.36 -27.63 1.38
CA LYS A 365 26.41 -28.36 0.66
C LYS A 365 25.93 -28.97 -0.68
N ASP A 366 24.70 -28.67 -1.08
CA ASP A 366 24.11 -29.20 -2.32
C ASP A 366 25.00 -28.95 -3.54
N SER A 367 25.06 -29.89 -4.45
CA SER A 367 25.83 -29.74 -5.69
C SER A 367 25.32 -28.59 -6.56
N ASN A 368 24.01 -28.34 -6.56
CA ASN A 368 23.37 -27.27 -7.31
C ASN A 368 23.39 -25.94 -6.54
N TRP A 369 23.88 -24.91 -7.19
CA TRP A 369 24.00 -23.58 -6.59
C TRP A 369 22.64 -22.92 -6.24
N GLU A 370 21.54 -23.24 -6.95
CA GLU A 370 20.21 -22.66 -6.68
C GLU A 370 19.68 -23.13 -5.32
N VAL A 371 19.99 -24.38 -4.93
CA VAL A 371 19.63 -24.92 -3.62
C VAL A 371 20.44 -24.19 -2.54
N ARG A 372 21.76 -24.09 -2.70
CA ARG A 372 22.61 -23.35 -1.77
C ARG A 372 22.22 -21.86 -1.67
N ASN A 373 21.83 -21.27 -2.82
CA ASN A 373 21.32 -19.90 -2.86
C ASN A 373 20.00 -19.74 -2.11
N SER A 374 19.14 -20.75 -2.14
CA SER A 374 17.90 -20.76 -1.36
C SER A 374 18.20 -20.78 0.15
N VAL A 375 19.16 -21.57 0.57
CA VAL A 375 19.65 -21.55 1.96
C VAL A 375 20.22 -20.19 2.33
N ALA A 376 21.09 -19.60 1.50
CA ALA A 376 21.68 -18.28 1.77
C ALA A 376 20.67 -17.14 1.89
N LYS A 377 19.50 -17.27 1.25
CA LYS A 377 18.40 -16.30 1.33
C LYS A 377 17.50 -16.48 2.54
N ASN A 378 17.57 -17.63 3.20
CA ASN A 378 16.74 -17.89 4.36
C ASN A 378 17.11 -16.92 5.50
N PRO A 379 16.18 -16.09 6.02
CA PRO A 379 16.49 -15.14 7.08
C PRO A 379 16.76 -15.81 8.44
N PHE A 380 16.43 -17.09 8.59
CA PHE A 380 16.63 -17.86 9.82
C PHE A 380 17.82 -18.81 9.75
N VAL A 381 18.61 -18.76 8.67
CA VAL A 381 19.78 -19.62 8.53
C VAL A 381 20.84 -19.34 9.61
N ALA A 382 21.40 -20.39 10.17
CA ALA A 382 22.45 -20.28 11.18
C ALA A 382 23.70 -19.55 10.62
N VAL A 383 24.35 -18.77 11.48
CA VAL A 383 25.51 -17.94 11.13
C VAL A 383 26.65 -18.78 10.53
N GLU A 384 26.91 -19.96 11.09
CA GLU A 384 27.97 -20.89 10.65
C GLU A 384 27.78 -21.33 9.19
N LEU A 385 26.52 -21.39 8.73
CA LEU A 385 26.20 -21.72 7.34
C LEU A 385 26.41 -20.53 6.43
N LEU A 386 26.13 -19.31 6.86
CA LEU A 386 26.48 -18.10 6.12
C LEU A 386 28.00 -17.97 5.97
N VAL A 387 28.75 -18.26 7.04
CA VAL A 387 30.22 -18.34 6.99
C VAL A 387 30.68 -19.27 5.86
N ARG A 388 30.17 -20.51 5.84
CA ARG A 388 30.56 -21.47 4.79
C ARG A 388 30.09 -21.03 3.38
N LEU A 389 28.87 -20.52 3.25
CA LEU A 389 28.32 -20.09 1.94
C LEU A 389 28.95 -18.81 1.41
N SER A 390 29.67 -18.08 2.25
CA SER A 390 30.42 -16.89 1.80
C SER A 390 31.55 -17.23 0.85
N ASP A 391 32.10 -18.45 0.95
CA ASP A 391 33.17 -18.97 0.06
C ASP A 391 32.62 -19.84 -1.08
N ASP A 392 31.30 -19.78 -1.31
CA ASP A 392 30.68 -20.56 -2.39
C ASP A 392 31.26 -20.19 -3.76
N LYS A 393 31.57 -21.21 -4.56
CA LYS A 393 32.06 -21.01 -5.94
C LYS A 393 31.09 -20.23 -6.83
N ASN A 394 29.79 -20.24 -6.50
CA ASN A 394 28.78 -19.54 -7.30
C ASN A 394 28.53 -18.13 -6.76
N LYS A 395 28.73 -17.16 -7.63
CA LYS A 395 28.54 -15.73 -7.35
C LYS A 395 27.16 -15.36 -6.80
N TRP A 396 26.10 -16.05 -7.21
CA TRP A 396 24.74 -15.75 -6.75
C TRP A 396 24.52 -16.19 -5.30
N VAL A 397 25.19 -17.25 -4.86
CA VAL A 397 25.18 -17.69 -3.45
C VAL A 397 25.90 -16.64 -2.61
N ARG A 398 27.15 -16.29 -2.97
CA ARG A 398 27.92 -15.27 -2.25
C ARG A 398 27.18 -13.91 -2.20
N ARG A 399 26.54 -13.53 -3.33
CA ARG A 399 25.70 -12.33 -3.34
C ARG A 399 24.55 -12.40 -2.33
N SER A 400 23.88 -13.56 -2.23
CA SER A 400 22.76 -13.73 -1.29
C SER A 400 23.24 -13.72 0.15
N VAL A 401 24.42 -14.27 0.45
CA VAL A 401 25.06 -14.12 1.76
C VAL A 401 25.35 -12.64 2.03
N GLY A 402 25.98 -11.91 1.11
CA GLY A 402 26.28 -10.49 1.29
C GLY A 402 25.04 -9.62 1.54
N GLY A 403 23.89 -10.01 1.01
CA GLY A 403 22.60 -9.32 1.21
C GLY A 403 21.76 -9.86 2.39
N ASN A 404 22.15 -10.95 3.04
CA ASN A 404 21.40 -11.50 4.17
C ASN A 404 21.63 -10.64 5.42
N PRO A 405 20.58 -10.16 6.10
CA PRO A 405 20.73 -9.30 7.28
C PRO A 405 21.44 -10.00 8.46
N ASN A 406 21.43 -11.33 8.52
CA ASN A 406 22.09 -12.07 9.59
C ASN A 406 23.56 -12.41 9.28
N THR A 407 24.11 -11.90 8.18
CA THR A 407 25.53 -12.14 7.84
C THR A 407 26.45 -11.39 8.82
N PRO A 408 27.36 -12.09 9.50
CA PRO A 408 28.32 -11.47 10.41
C PRO A 408 29.24 -10.46 9.72
N SER A 409 29.73 -9.48 10.49
CA SER A 409 30.65 -8.45 9.98
C SER A 409 31.93 -9.02 9.38
N GLU A 410 32.51 -10.07 9.98
CA GLU A 410 33.72 -10.72 9.49
C GLU A 410 33.52 -11.30 8.09
N ILE A 411 32.33 -11.84 7.82
CA ILE A 411 31.97 -12.36 6.49
C ILE A 411 31.69 -11.23 5.52
N LEU A 412 31.02 -10.15 5.95
CA LEU A 412 30.84 -8.97 5.12
C LEU A 412 32.19 -8.34 4.73
N ILE A 413 33.21 -8.35 5.64
CA ILE A 413 34.59 -7.90 5.35
C ILE A 413 35.21 -8.74 4.22
N SER A 414 35.08 -10.06 4.27
CA SER A 414 35.55 -10.97 3.24
C SER A 414 34.86 -10.71 1.91
N LEU A 415 33.51 -10.69 1.90
CA LEU A 415 32.70 -10.49 0.69
C LEU A 415 32.83 -9.08 0.11
N ALA A 416 33.28 -8.10 0.87
CA ALA A 416 33.66 -6.77 0.38
C ALA A 416 34.85 -6.82 -0.59
N SER A 417 35.59 -7.94 -0.64
CA SER A 417 36.68 -8.18 -1.61
C SER A 417 36.31 -9.21 -2.69
N ASP A 418 35.03 -9.61 -2.76
CA ASP A 418 34.57 -10.59 -3.76
C ASP A 418 34.91 -10.10 -5.19
N GLU A 419 35.34 -11.03 -6.05
CA GLU A 419 35.64 -10.73 -7.45
C GLU A 419 34.45 -10.13 -8.22
N ARG A 420 33.22 -10.43 -7.80
CA ARG A 420 31.99 -10.01 -8.48
C ARG A 420 31.43 -8.71 -7.91
N VAL A 421 31.26 -7.76 -8.77
CA VAL A 421 30.69 -6.44 -8.45
C VAL A 421 29.35 -6.57 -7.73
N GLN A 422 28.48 -7.48 -8.16
CA GLN A 422 27.14 -7.67 -7.58
C GLN A 422 27.17 -8.18 -6.13
N THR A 423 28.18 -8.96 -5.74
CA THR A 423 28.37 -9.37 -4.35
C THR A 423 28.78 -8.17 -3.50
N ARG A 424 29.77 -7.40 -3.97
CA ARG A 424 30.23 -6.19 -3.27
C ARG A 424 29.11 -5.13 -3.14
N ILE A 425 28.26 -4.98 -4.17
CA ILE A 425 27.05 -4.14 -4.09
C ILE A 425 26.10 -4.65 -3.01
N ALA A 426 25.86 -5.98 -2.93
CA ALA A 426 24.98 -6.55 -1.92
C ALA A 426 25.51 -6.28 -0.50
N VAL A 427 26.82 -6.37 -0.30
CA VAL A 427 27.47 -5.98 0.96
C VAL A 427 27.29 -4.50 1.25
N ALA A 428 27.55 -3.62 0.28
CA ALA A 428 27.38 -2.18 0.44
C ALA A 428 25.95 -1.76 0.79
N LEU A 429 24.96 -2.54 0.39
CA LEU A 429 23.53 -2.30 0.67
C LEU A 429 23.01 -3.05 1.89
N ASN A 430 23.82 -3.89 2.53
CA ASN A 430 23.41 -4.64 3.71
C ASN A 430 23.12 -3.67 4.88
N PRO A 431 21.98 -3.80 5.58
CA PRO A 431 21.63 -2.89 6.67
C PRO A 431 22.59 -3.00 7.89
N ASN A 432 23.27 -4.13 8.04
CA ASN A 432 24.19 -4.41 9.14
C ASN A 432 25.67 -4.26 8.74
N VAL A 433 25.95 -3.64 7.56
CA VAL A 433 27.32 -3.35 7.15
C VAL A 433 27.97 -2.31 8.07
N THR A 434 29.20 -2.58 8.52
CA THR A 434 29.96 -1.70 9.41
C THR A 434 30.70 -0.61 8.62
N GLU A 435 31.10 0.45 9.32
CA GLU A 435 31.82 1.59 8.75
C GLU A 435 33.12 1.15 8.05
N ASN A 436 33.93 0.30 8.67
CA ASN A 436 35.20 -0.22 8.12
C ASN A 436 35.01 -0.93 6.77
N ILE A 437 33.89 -1.63 6.60
CA ILE A 437 33.55 -2.32 5.34
C ILE A 437 33.18 -1.29 4.27
N LEU A 438 32.42 -0.27 4.65
CA LEU A 438 32.06 0.81 3.74
C LEU A 438 33.27 1.64 3.32
N GLU A 439 34.24 1.87 4.23
CA GLU A 439 35.52 2.50 3.91
C GLU A 439 36.28 1.70 2.83
N LYS A 440 36.39 0.39 3.02
CA LYS A 440 37.05 -0.49 2.04
C LYS A 440 36.33 -0.44 0.68
N LEU A 441 34.99 -0.51 0.67
CA LEU A 441 34.18 -0.46 -0.55
C LEU A 441 34.15 0.92 -1.22
N ALA A 442 34.38 1.99 -0.46
CA ALA A 442 34.50 3.34 -1.00
C ALA A 442 35.70 3.48 -1.94
N ALA A 443 36.79 2.74 -1.66
CA ALA A 443 37.99 2.68 -2.49
C ALA A 443 37.86 1.78 -3.73
N ASP A 444 36.72 1.12 -3.94
CA ASP A 444 36.50 0.24 -5.10
C ASP A 444 36.44 1.06 -6.40
N GLN A 445 37.08 0.54 -7.45
CA GLN A 445 37.15 1.20 -8.76
C GLN A 445 35.81 1.19 -9.53
N ARG A 446 34.84 0.39 -9.11
CA ARG A 446 33.55 0.23 -9.81
C ARG A 446 32.54 1.27 -9.36
N LYS A 447 32.09 2.07 -10.31
CA LYS A 447 31.13 3.17 -10.07
C LYS A 447 29.85 2.71 -9.37
N GLU A 448 29.35 1.51 -9.70
CA GLU A 448 28.14 0.94 -9.12
C GLU A 448 28.28 0.69 -7.60
N ILE A 449 29.47 0.29 -7.15
CA ILE A 449 29.78 0.09 -5.73
C ILE A 449 29.90 1.42 -5.03
N GLN A 450 30.64 2.35 -5.61
CA GLN A 450 30.78 3.72 -5.11
C GLN A 450 29.42 4.42 -4.94
N ILE A 451 28.51 4.21 -5.89
CA ILE A 451 27.12 4.71 -5.81
C ILE A 451 26.38 4.06 -4.64
N ALA A 452 26.52 2.74 -4.44
CA ALA A 452 25.86 2.02 -3.34
C ALA A 452 26.41 2.49 -1.98
N VAL A 453 27.72 2.60 -1.84
CA VAL A 453 28.37 3.11 -0.61
C VAL A 453 27.93 4.54 -0.33
N ALA A 454 28.02 5.45 -1.31
CA ALA A 454 27.62 6.85 -1.13
C ALA A 454 26.15 7.00 -0.68
N GLY A 455 25.29 6.04 -1.03
CA GLY A 455 23.87 6.04 -0.65
C GLY A 455 23.56 5.33 0.66
N ASN A 456 24.49 4.60 1.26
CA ASN A 456 24.26 3.91 2.53
C ASN A 456 24.36 4.90 3.70
N PRO A 457 23.33 4.96 4.58
CA PRO A 457 23.34 5.91 5.71
C PRO A 457 24.45 5.63 6.73
N ASN A 458 25.00 4.40 6.78
CA ASN A 458 26.09 4.04 7.68
C ASN A 458 27.48 4.40 7.13
N THR A 459 27.57 5.04 5.93
CA THR A 459 28.86 5.39 5.33
C THR A 459 29.56 6.47 6.16
N PRO A 460 30.82 6.22 6.61
CA PRO A 460 31.55 7.17 7.42
C PRO A 460 31.91 8.44 6.65
N ALA A 461 32.01 9.53 7.40
CA ALA A 461 32.30 10.87 6.85
C ALA A 461 33.57 10.91 6.00
N ILE A 462 34.63 10.21 6.42
CA ILE A 462 35.91 10.16 5.69
C ILE A 462 35.73 9.53 4.30
N SER A 463 34.97 8.45 4.20
CA SER A 463 34.67 7.77 2.92
C SER A 463 33.85 8.65 1.99
N LEU A 464 32.92 9.45 2.53
CA LEU A 464 32.14 10.41 1.73
C LEU A 464 33.05 11.52 1.16
N VAL A 465 34.09 11.93 1.92
CA VAL A 465 35.10 12.91 1.44
C VAL A 465 35.89 12.34 0.26
N ASP A 466 36.33 11.08 0.33
CA ASP A 466 37.12 10.48 -0.75
C ASP A 466 36.24 10.19 -1.97
N LEU A 467 35.02 9.71 -1.77
CA LEU A 467 34.06 9.51 -2.84
C LEU A 467 33.66 10.81 -3.57
N ALA A 468 33.69 11.94 -2.88
CA ALA A 468 33.37 13.25 -3.48
C ALA A 468 34.37 13.67 -4.55
N LYS A 469 35.63 13.19 -4.47
CA LYS A 469 36.70 13.47 -5.43
C LYS A 469 36.53 12.75 -6.77
N ILE A 470 35.61 11.75 -6.81
CA ILE A 470 35.41 10.94 -8.00
C ILE A 470 34.58 11.69 -9.04
N ASP A 471 35.02 11.64 -10.29
CA ASP A 471 34.28 12.24 -11.40
C ASP A 471 33.04 11.38 -11.79
N ASN A 472 32.06 11.37 -10.87
CA ASN A 472 30.77 10.73 -11.10
C ASN A 472 29.65 11.52 -10.41
N GLY A 473 28.82 12.16 -11.19
CA GLY A 473 27.70 12.96 -10.69
C GLY A 473 26.64 12.18 -9.88
N LEU A 474 26.51 10.85 -10.08
CA LEU A 474 25.60 10.02 -9.28
C LEU A 474 26.18 9.74 -7.89
N VAL A 475 27.48 9.52 -7.78
CA VAL A 475 28.18 9.38 -6.50
C VAL A 475 28.04 10.68 -5.71
N ARG A 476 28.44 11.82 -6.30
CA ARG A 476 28.33 13.12 -5.63
C ARG A 476 26.89 13.49 -5.25
N ARG A 477 25.90 13.09 -6.08
CA ARG A 477 24.50 13.26 -5.74
C ARG A 477 24.06 12.43 -4.53
N ASN A 478 24.50 11.18 -4.43
CA ASN A 478 24.19 10.33 -3.29
C ASN A 478 24.87 10.84 -2.02
N ILE A 479 26.12 11.29 -2.13
CA ILE A 479 26.79 12.01 -1.04
C ILE A 479 25.95 13.19 -0.59
N ALA A 480 25.58 14.08 -1.51
CA ALA A 480 24.77 15.26 -1.18
C ALA A 480 23.42 14.95 -0.48
N LYS A 481 22.93 13.72 -0.58
CA LYS A 481 21.70 13.24 0.09
C LYS A 481 21.97 12.49 1.39
N ASN A 482 23.19 12.02 1.59
CA ASN A 482 23.51 11.19 2.74
C ASN A 482 23.42 12.01 4.02
N PRO A 483 22.75 11.52 5.09
CA PRO A 483 22.65 12.27 6.35
C PRO A 483 23.99 12.43 7.07
N ASN A 484 24.98 11.56 6.79
CA ASN A 484 26.32 11.60 7.37
C ASN A 484 27.32 12.42 6.54
N THR A 485 26.84 13.21 5.56
CA THR A 485 27.71 14.06 4.75
C THR A 485 28.43 15.09 5.60
N PRO A 486 29.80 15.11 5.60
CA PRO A 486 30.55 16.09 6.34
C PRO A 486 30.22 17.52 5.95
N VAL A 487 30.18 18.40 6.95
CA VAL A 487 29.92 19.84 6.76
C VAL A 487 30.87 20.45 5.73
N THR A 488 32.14 20.02 5.70
CA THR A 488 33.19 20.52 4.78
C THR A 488 32.88 20.24 3.30
N LEU A 489 32.17 19.17 2.97
CA LEU A 489 31.85 18.81 1.58
C LEU A 489 30.72 19.65 0.97
N PHE A 490 29.88 20.22 1.79
CA PHE A 490 28.73 20.95 1.26
C PHE A 490 29.11 22.19 0.46
N ALA A 491 30.24 22.82 0.78
CA ALA A 491 30.73 23.99 0.05
C ALA A 491 31.08 23.61 -1.41
N ASP A 492 31.82 22.52 -1.61
CA ASP A 492 32.24 22.05 -2.94
C ASP A 492 31.06 21.47 -3.72
N LEU A 493 30.22 20.68 -3.05
CA LEU A 493 29.01 20.10 -3.66
C LEU A 493 27.98 21.16 -4.08
N ALA A 494 28.00 22.31 -3.43
CA ALA A 494 27.18 23.47 -3.80
C ALA A 494 27.66 24.17 -5.07
N GLU A 495 28.92 23.95 -5.50
CA GLU A 495 29.48 24.43 -6.77
C GLU A 495 29.54 23.37 -7.86
N ASP A 496 29.04 22.16 -7.57
CA ASP A 496 29.08 21.06 -8.52
C ASP A 496 28.47 21.44 -9.89
N PRO A 497 29.12 21.09 -11.01
CA PRO A 497 28.59 21.38 -12.34
C PRO A 497 27.19 20.75 -12.56
N SER A 498 26.90 19.62 -11.89
CA SER A 498 25.59 18.99 -11.96
C SER A 498 24.57 19.70 -11.08
N LYS A 499 23.56 20.27 -11.69
CA LYS A 499 22.41 20.84 -10.97
C LYS A 499 21.75 19.85 -10.00
N LEU A 500 21.81 18.55 -10.29
CA LEU A 500 21.21 17.52 -9.44
C LEU A 500 21.96 17.36 -8.11
N VAL A 501 23.27 17.56 -8.13
CA VAL A 501 24.09 17.58 -6.92
C VAL A 501 23.75 18.82 -6.10
N ARG A 502 23.85 20.01 -6.69
CA ARG A 502 23.54 21.27 -6.00
C ARG A 502 22.13 21.30 -5.41
N THR A 503 21.17 20.73 -6.14
CA THR A 503 19.80 20.61 -5.61
C THR A 503 19.72 19.63 -4.43
N SER A 504 20.46 18.53 -4.46
CA SER A 504 20.51 17.58 -3.34
C SER A 504 21.13 18.23 -2.10
N VAL A 505 22.17 19.05 -2.27
CA VAL A 505 22.72 19.90 -1.20
C VAL A 505 21.66 20.81 -0.62
N ALA A 506 20.95 21.55 -1.48
CA ALA A 506 19.95 22.51 -1.03
C ALA A 506 18.76 21.87 -0.26
N TYR A 507 18.47 20.58 -0.50
CA TYR A 507 17.43 19.84 0.22
C TYR A 507 17.92 19.09 1.45
N ASN A 508 19.22 18.87 1.60
CA ASN A 508 19.74 18.15 2.75
C ASN A 508 19.61 19.03 4.01
N THR A 509 18.98 18.50 5.03
CA THR A 509 18.75 19.25 6.29
C THR A 509 19.99 19.37 7.16
N THR A 510 21.08 18.67 6.81
CA THR A 510 22.39 18.83 7.47
C THR A 510 23.28 19.85 6.75
N THR A 511 22.79 20.49 5.68
CA THR A 511 23.54 21.50 4.93
C THR A 511 23.79 22.75 5.77
N PRO A 512 25.05 23.22 5.86
CA PRO A 512 25.38 24.42 6.63
C PRO A 512 24.67 25.69 6.13
N SER A 513 24.34 26.56 7.05
CA SER A 513 23.69 27.84 6.79
C SER A 513 24.43 28.69 5.73
N ALA A 514 25.77 28.79 5.81
CA ALA A 514 26.59 29.51 4.83
C ALA A 514 26.46 28.93 3.41
N THR A 515 26.37 27.61 3.28
CA THR A 515 26.18 26.94 1.99
C THR A 515 24.79 27.20 1.42
N LEU A 516 23.75 27.18 2.25
CA LEU A 516 22.38 27.52 1.84
C LEU A 516 22.32 29.01 1.39
N THR A 517 22.97 29.91 2.09
CA THR A 517 23.08 31.33 1.71
C THR A 517 23.71 31.48 0.33
N ARG A 518 24.79 30.73 0.05
CA ARG A 518 25.42 30.73 -1.27
C ARG A 518 24.52 30.19 -2.37
N LEU A 519 23.84 29.05 -2.14
CA LEU A 519 22.90 28.44 -3.07
C LEU A 519 21.65 29.31 -3.31
N ALA A 520 21.33 30.21 -2.41
CA ALA A 520 20.29 31.22 -2.60
C ALA A 520 20.53 32.14 -3.79
N ALA A 521 21.80 32.30 -4.21
CA ALA A 521 22.21 33.07 -5.40
C ALA A 521 22.40 32.21 -6.66
N ASP A 522 22.14 30.89 -6.62
CA ASP A 522 22.30 29.99 -7.79
C ASP A 522 21.47 30.47 -8.99
N GLY A 523 22.04 30.40 -10.19
CA GLY A 523 21.37 30.80 -11.42
C GLY A 523 20.09 30.00 -11.73
N ARG A 524 19.96 28.83 -11.15
CA ARG A 524 18.81 27.92 -11.35
C ARG A 524 17.69 28.20 -10.35
N GLU A 525 16.52 28.42 -10.85
CA GLU A 525 15.30 28.61 -10.06
C GLU A 525 15.03 27.44 -9.10
N ASP A 526 15.21 26.20 -9.58
CA ASP A 526 14.96 24.97 -8.82
C ASP A 526 15.89 24.83 -7.58
N ILE A 527 17.11 25.34 -7.63
CA ILE A 527 18.05 25.30 -6.49
C ILE A 527 17.67 26.37 -5.47
N ARG A 528 17.41 27.62 -5.90
CA ARG A 528 16.97 28.66 -4.98
C ARG A 528 15.63 28.34 -4.30
N VAL A 529 14.78 27.59 -4.98
CA VAL A 529 13.55 27.04 -4.39
C VAL A 529 13.87 26.03 -3.31
N ALA A 530 14.81 25.12 -3.55
CA ALA A 530 15.21 24.13 -2.57
C ALA A 530 15.78 24.80 -1.31
N VAL A 531 16.60 25.85 -1.48
CA VAL A 531 17.08 26.69 -0.37
C VAL A 531 15.92 27.34 0.36
N ALA A 532 14.99 27.96 -0.36
CA ALA A 532 13.84 28.63 0.25
C ALA A 532 12.92 27.67 1.03
N LEU A 533 12.91 26.39 0.67
CA LEU A 533 12.12 25.34 1.33
C LEU A 533 12.87 24.61 2.46
N ASN A 534 14.20 24.73 2.50
CA ASN A 534 14.95 24.02 3.51
C ASN A 534 14.73 24.65 4.89
N PRO A 535 14.31 23.86 5.92
CA PRO A 535 13.96 24.41 7.23
C PRO A 535 15.15 24.96 7.99
N VAL A 536 16.40 24.59 7.63
CA VAL A 536 17.60 25.11 8.28
C VAL A 536 18.19 26.32 7.55
N THR A 537 17.50 26.88 6.54
CA THR A 537 17.95 28.10 5.84
C THR A 537 17.90 29.29 6.79
N PRO A 538 19.00 30.08 6.88
CA PRO A 538 19.05 31.27 7.74
C PRO A 538 17.96 32.29 7.43
N GLN A 539 17.46 32.96 8.46
CA GLN A 539 16.41 33.97 8.34
C GLN A 539 16.82 35.15 7.44
N GLU A 540 18.11 35.57 7.50
CA GLU A 540 18.65 36.60 6.64
C GLU A 540 18.63 36.18 5.16
N THR A 541 18.93 34.91 4.89
CA THR A 541 18.88 34.33 3.53
C THR A 541 17.46 34.28 3.02
N LEU A 542 16.51 33.87 3.87
CA LEU A 542 15.08 33.86 3.54
C LEU A 542 14.59 35.29 3.27
N SER A 543 15.00 36.27 4.08
CA SER A 543 14.65 37.66 3.89
C SER A 543 15.21 38.24 2.57
N ALA A 544 16.44 37.91 2.21
CA ALA A 544 17.05 38.33 0.94
C ALA A 544 16.30 37.78 -0.28
N LEU A 545 15.83 36.54 -0.22
CA LEU A 545 15.10 35.90 -1.30
C LEU A 545 13.67 36.45 -1.51
N THR A 546 13.15 37.30 -0.60
CA THR A 546 11.84 37.95 -0.78
C THR A 546 11.77 38.80 -2.03
N SER A 547 12.93 39.36 -2.47
CA SER A 547 13.06 40.17 -3.68
C SER A 547 13.37 39.36 -4.94
N ASP A 548 13.37 38.03 -4.89
CA ASP A 548 13.67 37.22 -6.07
C ASP A 548 12.60 37.43 -7.16
N ARG A 549 13.09 37.69 -8.39
CA ARG A 549 12.22 37.94 -9.55
C ARG A 549 11.26 36.79 -9.89
N ARG A 550 11.56 35.60 -9.42
CA ARG A 550 10.74 34.40 -9.67
C ARG A 550 9.72 34.22 -8.54
N LYS A 551 8.45 34.42 -8.86
CA LYS A 551 7.34 34.26 -7.92
C LYS A 551 7.37 32.93 -7.15
N LYS A 552 7.97 31.91 -7.76
CA LYS A 552 8.06 30.59 -7.13
C LYS A 552 8.97 30.61 -5.91
N ILE A 553 10.04 31.34 -5.90
CA ILE A 553 10.94 31.45 -4.76
C ILE A 553 10.24 32.22 -3.66
N ARG A 554 9.58 33.35 -4.00
CA ARG A 554 8.82 34.14 -3.04
C ARG A 554 7.64 33.35 -2.40
N ILE A 555 7.03 32.46 -3.18
CA ILE A 555 6.05 31.51 -2.65
C ILE A 555 6.73 30.50 -1.70
N ALA A 556 7.89 29.92 -2.06
CA ALA A 556 8.60 28.97 -1.22
C ALA A 556 8.98 29.59 0.13
N LEU A 557 9.47 30.84 0.11
CA LEU A 557 9.74 31.61 1.33
C LEU A 557 8.50 31.81 2.18
N ALA A 558 7.41 32.26 1.54
CA ALA A 558 6.16 32.46 2.25
C ALA A 558 5.68 31.20 3.01
N HIS A 559 6.23 30.07 2.68
CA HIS A 559 5.85 28.77 3.21
C HIS A 559 6.91 28.16 4.16
N ASN A 560 8.11 28.68 4.16
CA ASN A 560 9.13 28.17 5.08
C ASN A 560 8.79 28.63 6.51
N PRO A 561 8.69 27.69 7.47
CA PRO A 561 8.34 28.05 8.86
C PRO A 561 9.40 28.95 9.52
N ASN A 562 10.64 28.93 9.01
CA ASN A 562 11.70 29.79 9.53
C ASN A 562 11.78 31.16 8.84
N THR A 563 10.83 31.49 7.96
CA THR A 563 10.77 32.83 7.35
C THR A 563 10.40 33.85 8.42
N PRO A 564 11.22 34.88 8.65
CA PRO A 564 10.95 35.86 9.69
C PRO A 564 9.73 36.71 9.34
N GLN A 565 9.06 37.26 10.38
CA GLN A 565 7.81 38.02 10.23
C GLN A 565 7.98 39.20 9.27
N GLU A 566 9.06 39.95 9.33
CA GLU A 566 9.35 41.07 8.42
C GLU A 566 9.38 40.64 6.93
N ALA A 567 9.91 39.45 6.67
CA ALA A 567 9.94 38.87 5.33
C ALA A 567 8.51 38.44 4.89
N LEU A 568 7.71 37.90 5.81
CA LEU A 568 6.32 37.57 5.57
C LEU A 568 5.47 38.82 5.29
N ASP A 569 5.71 39.91 6.01
CA ASP A 569 5.02 41.18 5.81
C ASP A 569 5.32 41.78 4.42
N ARG A 570 6.57 41.72 3.97
CA ARG A 570 6.93 42.10 2.59
C ARG A 570 6.23 41.22 1.54
N LEU A 571 6.18 39.91 1.76
CA LEU A 571 5.52 38.98 0.86
C LEU A 571 3.97 39.12 0.90
N ALA A 572 3.42 39.62 1.99
CA ALA A 572 1.98 39.91 2.12
C ALA A 572 1.51 41.04 1.18
N THR A 573 2.43 41.92 0.77
CA THR A 573 2.18 43.01 -0.18
C THR A 573 2.67 42.71 -1.60
N ASP A 574 3.10 41.48 -1.89
CA ASP A 574 3.62 41.06 -3.22
C ASP A 574 2.63 41.34 -4.34
N GLU A 575 3.15 41.77 -5.52
CA GLU A 575 2.34 42.00 -6.72
C GLU A 575 1.51 40.79 -7.15
N ARG A 576 2.01 39.57 -6.90
CA ARG A 576 1.37 38.32 -7.29
C ARG A 576 0.44 37.82 -6.17
N LYS A 577 -0.83 37.72 -6.48
CA LYS A 577 -1.86 37.19 -5.58
C LYS A 577 -1.47 35.83 -4.97
N SER A 578 -0.79 34.96 -5.73
CA SER A 578 -0.34 33.65 -5.24
C SER A 578 0.74 33.71 -4.15
N VAL A 579 1.58 34.77 -4.12
CA VAL A 579 2.55 35.00 -3.06
C VAL A 579 1.83 35.50 -1.81
N ARG A 580 0.95 36.52 -1.96
CA ARG A 580 0.16 37.03 -0.83
C ARG A 580 -0.74 35.94 -0.19
N GLN A 581 -1.25 35.02 -1.00
CA GLN A 581 -2.02 33.88 -0.47
C GLN A 581 -1.13 32.88 0.29
N ALA A 582 0.11 32.69 -0.15
CA ALA A 582 1.06 31.81 0.51
C ALA A 582 1.42 32.34 1.93
N VAL A 583 1.65 33.66 2.07
CA VAL A 583 1.94 34.28 3.37
C VAL A 583 0.85 34.02 4.39
N LYS A 584 -0.43 34.09 3.98
CA LYS A 584 -1.59 33.85 4.88
C LYS A 584 -1.62 32.45 5.49
N THR A 585 -0.82 31.55 4.98
CA THR A 585 -0.78 30.13 5.36
C THR A 585 0.52 29.76 6.08
N ASN A 586 1.43 30.72 6.28
CA ASN A 586 2.63 30.47 7.06
C ASN A 586 2.23 30.34 8.56
N PRO A 587 2.69 29.30 9.27
CA PRO A 587 2.33 29.09 10.67
C PRO A 587 2.85 30.19 11.58
N ASN A 588 3.92 30.91 11.17
CA ASN A 588 4.52 32.00 11.94
C ASN A 588 4.06 33.39 11.47
N ASN A 589 3.09 33.46 10.54
CA ASN A 589 2.51 34.74 10.16
C ASN A 589 1.50 35.20 11.22
N HIS A 590 1.98 36.00 12.17
CA HIS A 590 1.16 36.73 13.12
C HIS A 590 1.03 38.17 12.61
N PRO A 591 -0.03 38.54 11.87
CA PRO A 591 -0.23 39.95 11.52
C PRO A 591 -0.30 40.75 12.80
N ALA A 592 0.53 41.79 12.88
CA ALA A 592 0.47 42.74 13.99
C ALA A 592 -1.00 43.17 14.18
N SER A 593 -1.47 43.11 15.40
CA SER A 593 -2.79 43.59 15.76
C SER A 593 -2.81 45.10 15.62
N ASP A 594 -3.01 45.60 14.41
CA ASP A 594 -3.28 47.00 14.19
C ASP A 594 -4.72 47.29 14.59
N GLY A 595 -4.83 47.81 15.84
CA GLY A 595 -5.96 48.65 16.18
C GLY A 595 -5.85 49.95 15.37
N ILE A 596 -6.65 50.06 14.32
CA ILE A 596 -7.31 51.33 13.89
C ILE A 596 -8.37 50.91 12.85
N PHE A 597 -9.61 51.06 13.26
CA PHE A 597 -10.75 51.14 12.34
C PHE A 597 -10.59 52.37 11.45
N ILE A 598 -10.44 52.18 10.14
CA ILE A 598 -10.79 53.21 9.18
C ILE A 598 -11.95 52.66 8.33
N THR A 599 -13.07 53.33 8.49
CA THR A 599 -14.31 53.16 7.76
C THR A 599 -14.08 53.32 6.24
N ASP A 600 -14.64 52.43 5.48
CA ASP A 600 -14.73 52.42 4.04
C ASP A 600 -15.60 53.56 3.54
N PRO A 601 -15.21 54.34 2.54
CA PRO A 601 -16.12 55.13 1.75
C PRO A 601 -16.21 54.55 0.33
N GLY A 602 -17.37 54.01 0.01
CA GLY A 602 -17.94 54.22 -1.32
C GLY A 602 -17.53 53.27 -2.43
N ASN A 603 -18.42 52.39 -2.66
CA ASN A 603 -18.70 51.69 -3.93
C ASN A 603 -18.74 52.63 -5.13
N SER A 604 -18.02 52.34 -6.21
CA SER A 604 -18.44 52.67 -7.55
C SER A 604 -17.86 51.68 -8.57
N ASP A 605 -18.76 51.08 -9.32
CA ASP A 605 -18.58 50.23 -10.46
C ASP A 605 -17.59 50.77 -11.51
N ALA A 606 -16.79 49.89 -12.08
CA ALA A 606 -16.56 49.89 -13.54
C ALA A 606 -15.94 48.56 -13.96
N SER A 607 -16.64 47.94 -14.90
CA SER A 607 -16.19 46.91 -15.83
C SER A 607 -14.82 47.15 -16.42
N ASP A 608 -14.01 46.08 -16.61
CA ASP A 608 -13.46 45.80 -17.93
C ASP A 608 -12.82 44.40 -18.00
N ASN A 609 -13.17 43.77 -19.11
CA ASN A 609 -12.55 42.58 -19.67
C ASN A 609 -11.05 42.80 -20.01
N ASP A 610 -10.18 41.79 -19.70
CA ASP A 610 -9.32 41.09 -20.67
C ASP A 610 -8.59 39.96 -19.97
#